data_b316994aac2bbd52ebdff017a2011ad5
#
_entry.id   b316994aac2bbd52ebdff017a2011ad5
#
_cell.length_a   1.000
_cell.length_b   1.000
_cell.length_c   1.000
_cell.angle_alpha   90.00
_cell.angle_beta   90.00
_cell.angle_gamma   90.00
#
_symmetry.space_group_name_H-M   'P 1'
#
loop_
_entity.id
_entity.type
_entity.pdbx_description
1 polymer ?
#
loop_
_entity_poly.entity_id
_entity_poly.type
_entity_poly.pdbx_seq_one_letter_code
_entity_poly.pdbx_strand_id
1 'polypeptide(L)'
;MNKALFIDRDGVINKYPGDFEYVKSWEEFQFLPGIKPALKKLCDCGFKIFIISNQAGVSKGVYSQENLDLITQNMLKELSADKIQIDDVFYCIHRPEDNCS
;
A
#
# COMPACT_ATOMS: atom_id res chain seq x y z
N MET A 1 -24.03 -9.77 -0.46
CA MET A 1 -23.70 -8.53 -1.18
C MET A 1 -22.21 -8.24 -1.05
N ASN A 2 -21.54 -8.06 -2.18
CA ASN A 2 -20.12 -7.77 -2.19
C ASN A 2 -19.87 -6.29 -1.94
N LYS A 3 -18.99 -5.99 -0.99
CA LYS A 3 -18.59 -4.62 -0.67
C LYS A 3 -17.12 -4.47 -1.01
N ALA A 4 -16.76 -3.38 -1.69
CA ALA A 4 -15.39 -3.08 -2.06
C ALA A 4 -14.95 -1.80 -1.38
N LEU A 5 -13.73 -1.80 -0.87
CA LEU A 5 -13.12 -0.64 -0.23
C LEU A 5 -11.79 -0.34 -0.91
N PHE A 6 -11.61 0.90 -1.33
CA PHE A 6 -10.36 1.37 -1.93
C PHE A 6 -9.66 2.27 -0.93
N ILE A 7 -8.45 1.93 -0.55
CA ILE A 7 -7.70 2.69 0.46
C ILE A 7 -6.29 3.02 -0.04
N ASP A 8 -5.78 4.14 0.44
CA ASP A 8 -4.40 4.52 0.18
C ASP A 8 -3.44 3.70 1.03
N ARG A 9 -2.21 3.54 0.55
CA ARG A 9 -1.17 2.87 1.33
C ARG A 9 -0.50 3.83 2.29
N ASP A 10 0.21 4.82 1.78
CA ASP A 10 1.00 5.74 2.62
C ASP A 10 0.07 6.67 3.40
N GLY A 11 0.23 6.68 4.71
CA GLY A 11 -0.61 7.49 5.60
C GLY A 11 -1.87 6.80 6.07
N VAL A 12 -2.21 5.62 5.52
CA VAL A 12 -3.38 4.83 5.94
C VAL A 12 -2.94 3.47 6.45
N ILE A 13 -2.22 2.71 5.63
CA ILE A 13 -1.72 1.39 6.01
C ILE A 13 -0.38 1.51 6.71
N ASN A 14 0.51 2.34 6.18
CA ASN A 14 1.82 2.56 6.76
C ASN A 14 2.02 4.03 7.08
N LYS A 15 3.01 4.29 7.94
CA LYS A 15 3.35 5.64 8.33
C LYS A 15 3.71 6.49 7.11
N TYR A 16 3.12 7.69 7.02
CA TYR A 16 3.41 8.64 5.98
C TYR A 16 4.88 9.08 6.07
N PRO A 17 5.65 8.96 4.98
CA PRO A 17 7.09 9.25 5.05
C PRO A 17 7.43 10.74 5.17
N GLY A 18 6.49 11.62 4.84
CA GLY A 18 6.70 13.06 4.85
C GLY A 18 6.52 13.66 3.46
N ASP A 19 6.40 14.98 3.40
CA ASP A 19 6.24 15.70 2.14
C ASP A 19 7.51 15.50 1.29
N PHE A 20 7.32 15.15 0.02
CA PHE A 20 8.40 14.92 -0.94
C PHE A 20 9.31 13.74 -0.57
N GLU A 21 8.91 12.93 0.42
CA GLU A 21 9.64 11.72 0.80
C GLU A 21 8.90 10.48 0.33
N TYR A 22 9.61 9.35 0.26
CA TYR A 22 9.03 8.07 -0.14
C TYR A 22 9.51 6.96 0.75
N VAL A 23 8.68 5.94 0.92
CA VAL A 23 9.12 4.68 1.52
C VAL A 23 9.90 3.93 0.44
N LYS A 24 11.21 3.88 0.56
CA LYS A 24 12.12 3.41 -0.48
C LYS A 24 12.49 1.94 -0.35
N SER A 25 12.27 1.36 0.83
CA SER A 25 12.65 -0.03 1.11
C SER A 25 11.73 -0.61 2.17
N TRP A 26 11.76 -1.94 2.30
CA TRP A 26 10.97 -2.61 3.33
C TRP A 26 11.39 -2.17 4.74
N GLU A 27 12.66 -1.89 4.94
CA GLU A 27 13.16 -1.44 6.24
C GLU A 27 12.56 -0.10 6.67
N GLU A 28 12.15 0.72 5.71
CA GLU A 28 11.51 2.01 5.99
C GLU A 28 10.00 1.92 6.16
N PHE A 29 9.42 0.77 5.82
CA PHE A 29 7.99 0.57 5.89
C PHE A 29 7.56 0.25 7.32
N GLN A 30 6.61 1.02 7.86
CA GLN A 30 6.09 0.80 9.20
C GLN A 30 4.57 0.82 9.16
N PHE A 31 3.94 -0.28 9.58
CA PHE A 31 2.49 -0.30 9.69
C PHE A 31 2.02 0.72 10.74
N LEU A 32 0.94 1.42 10.43
CA LEU A 32 0.34 2.32 11.42
C LEU A 32 -0.27 1.51 12.56
N PRO A 33 -0.19 2.03 13.80
CA PRO A 33 -0.85 1.37 14.93
C PRO A 33 -2.35 1.25 14.67
N GLY A 34 -2.89 0.06 14.92
CA GLY A 34 -4.32 -0.18 14.78
C GLY A 34 -4.79 -0.52 13.38
N ILE A 35 -3.93 -0.43 12.34
CA ILE A 35 -4.37 -0.70 10.98
C ILE A 35 -4.68 -2.20 10.77
N LYS A 36 -3.87 -3.09 11.32
CA LYS A 36 -4.09 -4.52 11.14
C LYS A 36 -5.42 -4.98 11.74
N PRO A 37 -5.75 -4.65 13.00
CA PRO A 37 -7.07 -5.00 13.53
C PRO A 37 -8.22 -4.40 12.73
N ALA A 38 -8.07 -3.17 12.25
CA ALA A 38 -9.11 -2.51 11.46
C ALA A 38 -9.34 -3.23 10.13
N LEU A 39 -8.26 -3.59 9.43
CA LEU A 39 -8.37 -4.33 8.17
C LEU A 39 -8.96 -5.71 8.39
N LYS A 40 -8.56 -6.38 9.46
CA LYS A 40 -9.08 -7.72 9.81
C LYS A 40 -10.58 -7.66 10.00
N LYS A 41 -11.05 -6.64 10.73
CA LYS A 41 -12.48 -6.45 10.97
C LYS A 41 -13.23 -6.23 9.66
N LEU A 42 -12.68 -5.45 8.75
CA LEU A 42 -13.30 -5.22 7.44
C LEU A 42 -13.37 -6.50 6.62
N CYS A 43 -12.30 -7.30 6.63
CA CYS A 43 -12.29 -8.58 5.97
C CYS A 43 -13.37 -9.50 6.52
N ASP A 44 -13.49 -9.55 7.85
CA ASP A 44 -14.47 -10.41 8.51
C ASP A 44 -15.90 -9.96 8.23
N CYS A 45 -16.09 -8.68 7.89
CA CYS A 45 -17.38 -8.14 7.49
C CYS A 45 -17.71 -8.34 6.01
N GLY A 46 -16.82 -9.01 5.26
CA GLY A 46 -17.05 -9.32 3.85
C GLY A 46 -16.59 -8.28 2.88
N PHE A 47 -15.79 -7.29 3.32
CA PHE A 47 -15.24 -6.30 2.42
C PHE A 47 -14.11 -6.88 1.58
N LYS A 48 -14.11 -6.55 0.28
CA LYS A 48 -12.95 -6.74 -0.57
C LYS A 48 -12.12 -5.46 -0.46
N ILE A 49 -10.82 -5.63 -0.22
CA ILE A 49 -9.93 -4.49 0.02
C ILE A 49 -8.97 -4.33 -1.14
N PHE A 50 -8.95 -3.13 -1.71
CA PHE A 50 -8.06 -2.74 -2.79
C PHE A 50 -7.21 -1.59 -2.32
N ILE A 51 -5.89 -1.70 -2.53
CA ILE A 51 -4.95 -0.64 -2.17
C ILE A 51 -4.62 0.14 -3.43
N ILE A 52 -4.74 1.47 -3.34
CA ILE A 52 -4.38 2.38 -4.43
C ILE A 52 -3.36 3.35 -3.86
N SER A 53 -2.23 3.53 -4.55
CA SER A 53 -1.21 4.44 -4.06
C SER A 53 -0.42 5.05 -5.20
N ASN A 54 -0.09 6.33 -5.06
CA ASN A 54 0.80 7.01 -5.99
C ASN A 54 2.25 6.79 -5.53
N GLN A 55 3.04 6.12 -6.36
CA GLN A 55 4.43 5.82 -6.08
C GLN A 55 5.33 6.43 -7.16
N ALA A 56 5.18 7.73 -7.38
CA ALA A 56 5.90 8.46 -8.42
C ALA A 56 7.43 8.44 -8.22
N GLY A 57 7.89 8.08 -7.02
CA GLY A 57 9.32 7.96 -6.75
C GLY A 57 10.03 6.98 -7.67
N VAL A 58 9.33 5.96 -8.19
CA VAL A 58 9.91 5.04 -9.16
C VAL A 58 10.27 5.77 -10.45
N SER A 59 9.33 6.55 -10.99
CA SER A 59 9.56 7.33 -12.20
C SER A 59 10.63 8.41 -11.99
N LYS A 60 10.73 8.95 -10.77
CA LYS A 60 11.72 9.96 -10.44
C LYS A 60 13.10 9.37 -10.13
N GLY A 61 13.21 8.04 -10.12
CA GLY A 61 14.48 7.39 -9.84
C GLY A 61 14.90 7.40 -8.38
N VAL A 62 13.97 7.68 -7.47
CA VAL A 62 14.27 7.71 -6.03
C VAL A 62 14.47 6.30 -5.48
N TYR A 63 13.69 5.35 -5.99
CA TYR A 63 13.83 3.94 -5.67
C TYR A 63 13.37 3.11 -6.87
N SER A 64 13.76 1.84 -6.91
CA SER A 64 13.51 0.98 -8.06
C SER A 64 12.13 0.33 -7.99
N GLN A 65 11.64 -0.11 -9.13
CA GLN A 65 10.44 -0.94 -9.21
C GLN A 65 10.64 -2.22 -8.38
N GLU A 66 11.85 -2.78 -8.39
CA GLU A 66 12.15 -3.99 -7.62
C GLU A 66 11.95 -3.76 -6.12
N ASN A 67 12.38 -2.60 -5.62
CA ASN A 67 12.18 -2.26 -4.21
C ASN A 67 10.70 -2.09 -3.90
N LEU A 68 9.95 -1.45 -4.79
CA LEU A 68 8.51 -1.32 -4.62
C LEU A 68 7.83 -2.69 -4.56
N ASP A 69 8.24 -3.60 -5.45
CA ASP A 69 7.70 -4.96 -5.47
C ASP A 69 8.00 -5.70 -4.18
N LEU A 70 9.22 -5.55 -3.65
CA LEU A 70 9.60 -6.17 -2.38
C LEU A 70 8.77 -5.63 -1.21
N ILE A 71 8.58 -4.32 -1.14
CA ILE A 71 7.71 -3.71 -0.13
C ILE A 71 6.32 -4.32 -0.21
N THR A 72 5.77 -4.40 -1.42
CA THR A 72 4.42 -4.92 -1.63
C THR A 72 4.32 -6.39 -1.22
N GLN A 73 5.26 -7.22 -1.64
CA GLN A 73 5.26 -8.64 -1.28
C GLN A 73 5.35 -8.85 0.22
N ASN A 74 6.23 -8.12 0.90
CA ASN A 74 6.39 -8.24 2.34
C ASN A 74 5.17 -7.71 3.09
N MET A 75 4.59 -6.61 2.62
CA MET A 75 3.36 -6.06 3.19
C MET A 75 2.23 -7.09 3.11
N LEU A 76 2.01 -7.65 1.93
CA LEU A 76 0.94 -8.63 1.71
C LEU A 76 1.19 -9.90 2.51
N LYS A 77 2.44 -10.33 2.62
CA LYS A 77 2.81 -11.51 3.40
C LYS A 77 2.48 -11.33 4.88
N GLU A 78 2.82 -10.18 5.45
CA GLU A 78 2.50 -9.89 6.85
C GLU A 78 1.00 -9.81 7.09
N LEU A 79 0.28 -9.15 6.19
CA LEU A 79 -1.18 -9.05 6.31
C LEU A 79 -1.83 -10.43 6.20
N SER A 80 -1.36 -11.26 5.28
CA SER A 80 -1.87 -12.61 5.11
C SER A 80 -1.61 -13.47 6.35
N ALA A 81 -0.47 -13.29 7.00
CA ALA A 81 -0.15 -14.01 8.23
C ALA A 81 -1.15 -13.67 9.35
N ASP A 82 -1.72 -12.48 9.32
CA ASP A 82 -2.75 -12.03 10.26
C ASP A 82 -4.16 -12.32 9.73
N LYS A 83 -4.27 -13.12 8.68
CA LYS A 83 -5.54 -13.50 8.02
C LYS A 83 -6.28 -12.29 7.46
N ILE A 84 -5.54 -11.30 6.99
CA ILE A 84 -6.08 -10.13 6.30
C ILE A 84 -5.84 -10.32 4.80
N GLN A 85 -6.92 -10.39 4.04
CA GLN A 85 -6.83 -10.57 2.60
C GLN A 85 -6.96 -9.23 1.89
N ILE A 86 -5.96 -8.90 1.07
CA ILE A 86 -6.00 -7.76 0.16
C ILE A 86 -6.25 -8.33 -1.23
N ASP A 87 -7.29 -7.84 -1.88
CA ASP A 87 -7.71 -8.40 -3.17
C ASP A 87 -6.82 -7.94 -4.31
N ASP A 88 -6.36 -6.71 -4.28
CA ASP A 88 -5.37 -6.24 -5.26
C ASP A 88 -4.70 -4.96 -4.78
N VAL A 89 -3.58 -4.64 -5.41
CA VAL A 89 -2.80 -3.44 -5.14
C VAL A 89 -2.51 -2.75 -6.47
N PHE A 90 -2.88 -1.47 -6.57
CA PHE A 90 -2.68 -0.66 -7.77
C PHE A 90 -1.76 0.50 -7.44
N TYR A 91 -0.63 0.57 -8.14
CA TYR A 91 0.30 1.68 -8.00
C TYR A 91 0.33 2.51 -9.26
N CYS A 92 0.24 3.84 -9.08
CA CYS A 92 0.59 4.78 -10.13
C CYS A 92 2.05 5.16 -9.90
N ILE A 93 2.94 4.73 -10.77
CA ILE A 93 4.38 4.96 -10.61
C ILE A 93 4.88 6.15 -11.43
N HIS A 94 4.03 6.75 -12.24
CA HIS A 94 4.39 7.89 -13.07
C HIS A 94 4.22 9.18 -12.29
N ARG A 95 4.97 10.21 -12.71
CA ARG A 95 4.79 11.53 -12.14
C ARG A 95 3.43 12.10 -12.59
N PRO A 96 2.86 13.07 -11.85
CA PRO A 96 1.57 13.63 -12.24
C PRO A 96 1.54 14.16 -13.68
N GLU A 97 2.62 14.74 -14.16
CA GLU A 97 2.72 15.26 -15.53
C GLU A 97 2.80 14.16 -16.59
N ASP A 98 2.99 12.91 -16.20
CA ASP A 98 3.02 11.77 -17.13
C ASP A 98 1.63 11.22 -17.43
N ASN A 99 0.59 11.90 -16.97
CA ASN A 99 -0.79 11.55 -17.25
C ASN A 99 -1.16 10.14 -16.79
N CYS A 100 -0.76 9.82 -15.57
CA CYS A 100 -1.06 8.53 -14.97
C CYS A 100 -2.55 8.38 -14.66
N SER A 101 -3.14 7.31 -15.14
CA SER A 101 -4.57 7.04 -14.91
C SER A 101 -4.78 5.78 -14.11
#